data_506022a89279a896e73730eb776758e9
#
_entry.id   506022a89279a896e73730eb776758e9
#
_cell.length_a   1.000
_cell.length_b   1.000
_cell.length_c   1.000
_cell.angle_alpha   90.00
_cell.angle_beta   90.00
_cell.angle_gamma   90.00
#
_symmetry.space_group_name_H-M   'P 1'
#
loop_
_entity.id
_entity.type
_entity.pdbx_description
1 polymer ?
#
loop_
_entity_poly.entity_id
_entity_poly.type
_entity_poly.pdbx_seq_one_letter_code
_entity_poly.pdbx_strand_id
1 'polypeptide(L)'
;MLGMIDPHESKRASLAVFALLYLGFCLSYIDRSAIALSFVAIGKEFHVGAAALGIVMSTFYIGYAAMQIPGGWLADRWGSKKVIVVSILSWSVFTLMTGLAWSLASLIAIRFIFGLGEGGYPGAAMKGMAESSAREDRPKLFALLMSSNYVGSFIAPLAIAPLILYLGWRHAFVVAGVVGLVFALFYLFAVKDTHQKRDSAGRPARIDGAATRALLKMPLMWKILLTWFGMGIVNKGLDAWMPTYLLTERHLDLRAVGMLTPLPFVAASISTALGGWILARWFDGREKWLMAACCAISGFFLYEMYTAETVAGVITYQAIVYFFKSFVFAGVFALPAKFLPQKLIGTGTGMVNFGGQVAGFVAPAVIGLLIAVTGNYDAVFGFLIVATAFAFVTSLSIRLSPEADSRIGAVEEA
;
A
#
# COMPACT_ATOMS: atom_id res chain seq x y z
N MET A 1 -18.75 26.55 33.42
CA MET A 1 -19.53 25.34 33.13
C MET A 1 -18.89 24.68 31.91
N LEU A 2 -17.96 23.77 32.11
CA LEU A 2 -17.42 22.90 31.06
C LEU A 2 -18.50 21.85 30.79
N GLY A 3 -19.21 22.00 29.67
CA GLY A 3 -20.17 20.99 29.21
C GLY A 3 -19.47 19.66 29.04
N MET A 4 -19.76 18.71 29.92
CA MET A 4 -19.36 17.30 29.76
C MET A 4 -20.02 16.81 28.47
N ILE A 5 -19.22 16.59 27.44
CA ILE A 5 -19.65 15.91 26.23
C ILE A 5 -20.05 14.50 26.65
N ASP A 6 -21.28 14.10 26.34
CA ASP A 6 -21.79 12.75 26.62
C ASP A 6 -20.81 11.71 26.07
N PRO A 7 -20.30 10.77 26.90
CA PRO A 7 -19.38 9.71 26.43
C PRO A 7 -19.92 8.91 25.25
N HIS A 8 -21.24 8.79 25.12
CA HIS A 8 -21.92 8.15 24.00
C HIS A 8 -21.85 8.97 22.70
N GLU A 9 -21.96 10.30 22.77
CA GLU A 9 -21.79 11.18 21.60
C GLU A 9 -20.32 11.17 21.11
N SER A 10 -19.38 11.17 22.02
CA SER A 10 -17.94 11.08 21.71
C SER A 10 -17.59 9.77 20.98
N LYS A 11 -18.11 8.62 21.45
CA LYS A 11 -17.88 7.32 20.79
C LYS A 11 -18.55 7.23 19.41
N ARG A 12 -19.76 7.75 19.24
CA ARG A 12 -20.44 7.80 17.93
C ARG A 12 -19.68 8.66 16.93
N ALA A 13 -19.18 9.81 17.35
CA ALA A 13 -18.38 10.70 16.50
C ALA A 13 -17.07 10.03 16.07
N SER A 14 -16.38 9.36 17.00
CA SER A 14 -15.14 8.59 16.69
C SER A 14 -15.41 7.46 15.70
N LEU A 15 -16.51 6.72 15.85
CA LEU A 15 -16.88 5.65 14.93
C LEU A 15 -17.24 6.19 13.54
N ALA A 16 -17.91 7.33 13.45
CA ALA A 16 -18.22 7.97 12.18
C ALA A 16 -16.94 8.41 11.44
N VAL A 17 -16.01 9.04 12.14
CA VAL A 17 -14.70 9.41 11.56
C VAL A 17 -13.93 8.17 11.09
N PHE A 18 -13.90 7.11 11.91
CA PHE A 18 -13.30 5.84 11.54
C PHE A 18 -13.91 5.27 10.25
N ALA A 19 -15.24 5.20 10.18
CA ALA A 19 -15.93 4.66 9.00
C ALA A 19 -15.62 5.46 7.73
N LEU A 20 -15.56 6.79 7.82
CA LEU A 20 -15.22 7.65 6.71
C LEU A 20 -13.75 7.50 6.27
N LEU A 21 -12.81 7.39 7.21
CA LEU A 21 -11.41 7.13 6.90
C LEU A 21 -11.23 5.74 6.27
N TYR A 22 -11.94 4.74 6.79
CA TYR A 22 -11.94 3.39 6.25
C TYR A 22 -12.45 3.35 4.80
N LEU A 23 -13.58 4.01 4.55
CA LEU A 23 -14.17 4.14 3.20
C LEU A 23 -13.22 4.90 2.26
N GLY A 24 -12.58 5.97 2.74
CA GLY A 24 -11.58 6.71 1.96
C GLY A 24 -10.41 5.84 1.51
N PHE A 25 -9.88 4.96 2.38
CA PHE A 25 -8.87 3.98 1.99
C PHE A 25 -9.42 2.96 0.96
N CYS A 26 -10.64 2.44 1.16
CA CYS A 26 -11.24 1.54 0.17
C CYS A 26 -11.37 2.21 -1.20
N LEU A 27 -11.81 3.47 -1.24
CA LEU A 27 -11.94 4.23 -2.49
C LEU A 27 -10.59 4.44 -3.20
N SER A 28 -9.50 4.70 -2.45
CA SER A 28 -8.17 4.87 -3.03
C SER A 28 -7.67 3.61 -3.75
N TYR A 29 -8.08 2.42 -3.31
CA TYR A 29 -7.74 1.15 -3.97
C TYR A 29 -8.55 0.90 -5.26
N ILE A 30 -9.70 1.54 -5.42
CA ILE A 30 -10.50 1.44 -6.64
C ILE A 30 -9.70 1.93 -7.85
N ASP A 31 -9.06 3.08 -7.73
CA ASP A 31 -8.25 3.67 -8.80
C ASP A 31 -7.04 2.81 -9.19
N ARG A 32 -6.38 2.23 -8.19
CA ARG A 32 -5.22 1.35 -8.41
C ARG A 32 -5.61 0.08 -9.15
N SER A 33 -6.78 -0.48 -8.85
CA SER A 33 -7.32 -1.63 -9.57
C SER A 33 -7.83 -1.25 -10.96
N ALA A 34 -8.45 -0.08 -11.10
CA ALA A 34 -8.99 0.40 -12.35
C ALA A 34 -7.92 0.51 -13.45
N ILE A 35 -6.73 1.05 -13.12
CA ILE A 35 -5.66 1.19 -14.12
C ILE A 35 -5.13 -0.18 -14.57
N ALA A 36 -4.94 -1.15 -13.66
CA ALA A 36 -4.47 -2.49 -13.97
C ALA A 36 -5.46 -3.26 -14.87
N LEU A 37 -6.76 -3.16 -14.58
CA LEU A 37 -7.83 -3.76 -15.39
C LEU A 37 -7.98 -3.11 -16.77
N SER A 38 -7.55 -1.85 -16.90
CA SER A 38 -7.67 -1.06 -18.14
C SER A 38 -6.46 -1.20 -19.07
N PHE A 39 -5.37 -1.86 -18.68
CA PHE A 39 -4.12 -1.91 -19.45
C PHE A 39 -4.30 -2.37 -20.89
N VAL A 40 -5.07 -3.43 -21.10
CA VAL A 40 -5.32 -3.96 -22.46
C VAL A 40 -6.08 -2.94 -23.31
N ALA A 41 -7.07 -2.26 -22.75
CA ALA A 41 -7.85 -1.25 -23.46
C ALA A 41 -7.02 0.01 -23.76
N ILE A 42 -6.25 0.49 -22.76
CA ILE A 42 -5.34 1.63 -22.90
C ILE A 42 -4.25 1.34 -23.93
N GLY A 43 -3.64 0.14 -23.89
CA GLY A 43 -2.61 -0.28 -24.82
C GLY A 43 -3.11 -0.28 -26.27
N LYS A 44 -4.33 -0.79 -26.50
CA LYS A 44 -4.98 -0.78 -27.82
C LYS A 44 -5.29 0.64 -28.30
N GLU A 45 -5.82 1.51 -27.44
CA GLU A 45 -6.25 2.84 -27.82
C GLU A 45 -5.08 3.80 -28.11
N PHE A 46 -4.02 3.75 -27.28
CA PHE A 46 -2.84 4.57 -27.48
C PHE A 46 -1.76 3.92 -28.36
N HIS A 47 -2.01 2.71 -28.86
CA HIS A 47 -1.04 1.92 -29.64
C HIS A 47 0.31 1.74 -28.93
N VAL A 48 0.27 1.44 -27.62
CA VAL A 48 1.47 1.30 -26.77
C VAL A 48 1.57 -0.11 -26.20
N GLY A 49 2.83 -0.56 -26.05
CA GLY A 49 3.15 -1.88 -25.51
C GLY A 49 3.26 -1.90 -23.98
N ALA A 50 3.58 -3.09 -23.46
CA ALA A 50 3.66 -3.38 -22.03
C ALA A 50 4.68 -2.48 -21.29
N ALA A 51 5.83 -2.15 -21.89
CA ALA A 51 6.82 -1.27 -21.27
C ALA A 51 6.24 0.10 -20.92
N ALA A 52 5.47 0.71 -21.83
CA ALA A 52 4.83 1.99 -21.59
C ALA A 52 3.75 1.91 -20.50
N LEU A 53 2.96 0.85 -20.48
CA LEU A 53 1.94 0.60 -19.44
C LEU A 53 2.58 0.39 -18.08
N GLY A 54 3.72 -0.31 -18.02
CA GLY A 54 4.51 -0.47 -16.79
C GLY A 54 4.98 0.88 -16.25
N ILE A 55 5.44 1.82 -17.10
CA ILE A 55 5.83 3.18 -16.72
C ILE A 55 4.63 3.96 -16.17
N VAL A 56 3.45 3.87 -16.79
CA VAL A 56 2.22 4.52 -16.31
C VAL A 56 1.91 4.12 -14.86
N MET A 57 2.01 2.83 -14.54
CA MET A 57 1.76 2.34 -13.18
C MET A 57 2.87 2.78 -12.21
N SER A 58 4.12 2.69 -12.65
CA SER A 58 5.30 3.02 -11.83
C SER A 58 5.34 4.50 -11.45
N THR A 59 4.94 5.38 -12.35
CA THR A 59 4.95 6.84 -12.14
C THR A 59 4.04 7.26 -10.99
N PHE A 60 2.93 6.56 -10.79
CA PHE A 60 2.08 6.74 -9.61
C PHE A 60 2.86 6.57 -8.30
N TYR A 61 3.66 5.49 -8.19
CA TYR A 61 4.40 5.20 -6.96
C TYR A 61 5.49 6.22 -6.67
N ILE A 62 6.07 6.87 -7.69
CA ILE A 62 7.02 7.99 -7.49
C ILE A 62 6.31 9.16 -6.83
N GLY A 63 5.19 9.60 -7.39
CA GLY A 63 4.40 10.70 -6.82
C GLY A 63 3.92 10.39 -5.40
N TYR A 64 3.41 9.18 -5.19
CA TYR A 64 2.92 8.72 -3.89
C TYR A 64 4.02 8.71 -2.83
N ALA A 65 5.20 8.16 -3.14
CA ALA A 65 6.34 8.13 -2.22
C ALA A 65 6.85 9.53 -1.90
N ALA A 66 6.93 10.42 -2.90
CA ALA A 66 7.39 11.79 -2.72
C ALA A 66 6.51 12.59 -1.75
N MET A 67 5.20 12.29 -1.71
CA MET A 67 4.25 13.04 -0.87
C MET A 67 4.02 12.42 0.51
N GLN A 68 4.49 11.21 0.80
CA GLN A 68 4.24 10.55 2.10
C GLN A 68 4.77 11.36 3.29
N ILE A 69 6.02 11.84 3.22
CA ILE A 69 6.64 12.64 4.29
C ILE A 69 6.07 14.06 4.32
N PRO A 70 6.01 14.82 3.18
CA PRO A 70 5.38 16.13 3.15
C PRO A 70 3.92 16.10 3.60
N GLY A 71 3.15 15.08 3.22
CA GLY A 71 1.74 14.94 3.59
C GLY A 71 1.52 14.83 5.10
N GLY A 72 2.35 14.05 5.78
CA GLY A 72 2.36 13.99 7.25
C GLY A 72 2.67 15.34 7.89
N TRP A 73 3.70 16.04 7.40
CA TRP A 73 4.06 17.38 7.86
C TRP A 73 2.95 18.41 7.61
N LEU A 74 2.31 18.36 6.43
CA LEU A 74 1.15 19.21 6.13
C LEU A 74 -0.01 18.93 7.08
N ALA A 75 -0.28 17.67 7.39
CA ALA A 75 -1.32 17.30 8.36
C ALA A 75 -1.02 17.86 9.75
N ASP A 76 0.25 17.92 10.16
CA ASP A 76 0.65 18.53 11.43
C ASP A 76 0.48 20.05 11.43
N ARG A 77 0.71 20.70 10.29
CA ARG A 77 0.66 22.16 10.18
C ARG A 77 -0.75 22.69 9.89
N TRP A 78 -1.50 22.04 9.00
CA TRP A 78 -2.81 22.52 8.51
C TRP A 78 -3.99 21.83 9.20
N GLY A 79 -3.72 20.73 9.95
CA GLY A 79 -4.73 19.85 10.53
C GLY A 79 -5.05 18.67 9.62
N SER A 80 -5.41 17.54 10.24
CA SER A 80 -5.70 16.29 9.54
C SER A 80 -6.85 16.42 8.54
N LYS A 81 -7.97 17.03 8.94
CA LYS A 81 -9.16 17.22 8.10
C LYS A 81 -8.86 17.89 6.77
N LYS A 82 -8.12 19.02 6.79
CA LYS A 82 -7.82 19.79 5.57
C LYS A 82 -6.98 18.96 4.60
N VAL A 83 -5.94 18.29 5.10
CA VAL A 83 -5.07 17.47 4.26
C VAL A 83 -5.83 16.26 3.70
N ILE A 84 -6.70 15.61 4.49
CA ILE A 84 -7.56 14.52 4.02
C ILE A 84 -8.45 15.00 2.88
N VAL A 85 -9.16 16.12 3.06
CA VAL A 85 -10.06 16.67 2.03
C VAL A 85 -9.29 17.04 0.76
N VAL A 86 -8.15 17.75 0.89
CA VAL A 86 -7.31 18.11 -0.26
C VAL A 86 -6.79 16.88 -0.98
N SER A 87 -6.37 15.85 -0.25
CA SER A 87 -5.93 14.58 -0.83
C SER A 87 -7.06 13.92 -1.62
N ILE A 88 -8.25 13.77 -1.01
CA ILE A 88 -9.40 13.14 -1.67
C ILE A 88 -9.82 13.93 -2.92
N LEU A 89 -9.92 15.25 -2.83
CA LEU A 89 -10.24 16.12 -3.98
C LEU A 89 -9.18 15.98 -5.09
N SER A 90 -7.90 16.03 -4.73
CA SER A 90 -6.80 15.91 -5.67
C SER A 90 -6.86 14.57 -6.41
N TRP A 91 -6.85 13.44 -5.69
CA TRP A 91 -6.87 12.17 -6.40
C TRP A 91 -8.15 11.97 -7.21
N SER A 92 -9.32 12.42 -6.71
CA SER A 92 -10.59 12.26 -7.43
C SER A 92 -10.61 13.06 -8.75
N VAL A 93 -10.08 14.28 -8.74
CA VAL A 93 -9.92 15.09 -9.97
C VAL A 93 -8.98 14.38 -10.94
N PHE A 94 -7.83 13.87 -10.48
CA PHE A 94 -6.88 13.19 -11.36
C PHE A 94 -7.34 11.79 -11.79
N THR A 95 -8.20 11.11 -11.02
CA THR A 95 -8.94 9.94 -11.47
C THR A 95 -9.84 10.29 -12.65
N LEU A 96 -10.66 11.32 -12.52
CA LEU A 96 -11.52 11.80 -13.61
C LEU A 96 -10.67 12.19 -14.82
N MET A 97 -9.58 12.96 -14.63
CA MET A 97 -8.65 13.33 -15.71
C MET A 97 -8.00 12.11 -16.37
N THR A 98 -7.82 10.98 -15.66
CA THR A 98 -7.34 9.74 -16.27
C THR A 98 -8.28 9.25 -17.37
N GLY A 99 -9.59 9.32 -17.16
CA GLY A 99 -10.59 9.02 -18.18
C GLY A 99 -10.57 10.00 -19.39
N LEU A 100 -10.05 11.20 -19.19
CA LEU A 100 -9.93 12.25 -20.20
C LEU A 100 -8.52 12.34 -20.83
N ALA A 101 -7.61 11.44 -20.49
CA ALA A 101 -6.24 11.45 -21.03
C ALA A 101 -6.27 11.33 -22.57
N TRP A 102 -5.51 12.21 -23.25
CA TRP A 102 -5.47 12.32 -24.72
C TRP A 102 -4.19 11.74 -25.35
N SER A 103 -3.22 11.37 -24.53
CA SER A 103 -1.95 10.78 -24.96
C SER A 103 -1.31 9.99 -23.81
N LEU A 104 -0.35 9.13 -24.14
CA LEU A 104 0.45 8.42 -23.13
C LEU A 104 1.16 9.42 -22.19
N ALA A 105 1.73 10.50 -22.73
CA ALA A 105 2.41 11.52 -21.93
C ALA A 105 1.47 12.19 -20.92
N SER A 106 0.24 12.53 -21.35
CA SER A 106 -0.78 13.09 -20.47
C SER A 106 -1.18 12.07 -19.38
N LEU A 107 -1.32 10.79 -19.74
CA LEU A 107 -1.65 9.74 -18.80
C LEU A 107 -0.55 9.57 -17.74
N ILE A 108 0.73 9.58 -18.15
CA ILE A 108 1.89 9.50 -17.23
C ILE A 108 1.90 10.71 -16.27
N ALA A 109 1.72 11.93 -16.79
CA ALA A 109 1.68 13.14 -15.98
C ALA A 109 0.52 13.12 -14.97
N ILE A 110 -0.68 12.73 -15.43
CA ILE A 110 -1.87 12.58 -14.59
C ILE A 110 -1.59 11.54 -13.47
N ARG A 111 -0.99 10.40 -13.79
CA ARG A 111 -0.67 9.36 -12.79
C ARG A 111 0.36 9.81 -11.75
N PHE A 112 1.33 10.62 -12.15
CA PHE A 112 2.29 11.22 -11.21
C PHE A 112 1.61 12.17 -10.22
N ILE A 113 0.79 13.09 -10.73
CA ILE A 113 0.09 14.08 -9.89
C ILE A 113 -0.99 13.39 -9.04
N PHE A 114 -1.68 12.38 -9.58
CA PHE A 114 -2.57 11.51 -8.82
C PHE A 114 -1.84 10.90 -7.61
N GLY A 115 -0.63 10.36 -7.84
CA GLY A 115 0.21 9.81 -6.77
C GLY A 115 0.56 10.84 -5.70
N LEU A 116 0.95 12.07 -6.10
CA LEU A 116 1.17 13.18 -5.17
C LEU A 116 -0.08 13.48 -4.33
N GLY A 117 -1.25 13.56 -4.97
CA GLY A 117 -2.52 13.81 -4.28
C GLY A 117 -2.85 12.74 -3.23
N GLU A 118 -2.71 11.47 -3.60
CA GLU A 118 -3.05 10.35 -2.73
C GLU A 118 -2.00 10.12 -1.62
N GLY A 119 -0.71 10.38 -1.89
CA GLY A 119 0.38 10.10 -0.96
C GLY A 119 0.31 10.83 0.38
N GLY A 120 -0.41 11.96 0.45
CA GLY A 120 -0.64 12.70 1.69
C GLY A 120 -1.72 12.09 2.60
N TYR A 121 -2.63 11.30 2.02
CA TYR A 121 -3.81 10.78 2.73
C TYR A 121 -3.46 9.84 3.90
N PRO A 122 -2.58 8.83 3.79
CA PRO A 122 -2.37 7.88 4.87
C PRO A 122 -1.88 8.53 6.17
N GLY A 123 -0.91 9.44 6.08
CA GLY A 123 -0.41 10.17 7.25
C GLY A 123 -1.49 11.04 7.90
N ALA A 124 -2.25 11.75 7.09
CA ALA A 124 -3.35 12.59 7.57
C ALA A 124 -4.50 11.76 8.17
N ALA A 125 -4.82 10.61 7.56
CA ALA A 125 -5.86 9.70 8.06
C ALA A 125 -5.49 9.09 9.42
N MET A 126 -4.23 8.65 9.59
CA MET A 126 -3.73 8.15 10.87
C MET A 126 -3.79 9.21 11.95
N LYS A 127 -3.43 10.46 11.61
CA LYS A 127 -3.55 11.59 12.52
C LYS A 127 -5.02 11.90 12.86
N GLY A 128 -5.90 11.98 11.86
CA GLY A 128 -7.34 12.21 12.07
C GLY A 128 -7.97 11.14 12.96
N MET A 129 -7.55 9.88 12.80
CA MET A 129 -7.98 8.79 13.67
C MET A 129 -7.47 8.99 15.11
N ALA A 130 -6.21 9.39 15.28
CA ALA A 130 -5.63 9.68 16.60
C ALA A 130 -6.31 10.87 17.30
N GLU A 131 -6.70 11.90 16.54
CA GLU A 131 -7.40 13.08 17.05
C GLU A 131 -8.83 12.77 17.50
N SER A 132 -9.49 11.78 16.88
CA SER A 132 -10.89 11.42 17.12
C SER A 132 -11.08 10.23 18.08
N SER A 133 -10.01 9.58 18.54
CA SER A 133 -10.09 8.36 19.37
C SER A 133 -9.34 8.47 20.69
N ALA A 134 -9.85 7.77 21.72
CA ALA A 134 -9.16 7.62 22.99
C ALA A 134 -7.79 6.92 22.79
N ARG A 135 -6.80 7.30 23.60
CA ARG A 135 -5.42 6.80 23.44
C ARG A 135 -5.33 5.28 23.54
N GLU A 136 -6.18 4.68 24.34
CA GLU A 136 -6.27 3.25 24.60
C GLU A 136 -6.77 2.46 23.37
N ASP A 137 -7.69 3.05 22.59
CA ASP A 137 -8.31 2.41 21.43
C ASP A 137 -7.49 2.56 20.15
N ARG A 138 -6.53 3.48 20.09
CA ARG A 138 -5.75 3.81 18.89
C ARG A 138 -5.09 2.61 18.24
N PRO A 139 -4.37 1.71 18.97
CA PRO A 139 -3.70 0.58 18.32
C PRO A 139 -4.69 -0.33 17.59
N LYS A 140 -5.84 -0.60 18.21
CA LYS A 140 -6.91 -1.42 17.63
C LYS A 140 -7.53 -0.76 16.40
N LEU A 141 -7.86 0.54 16.51
CA LEU A 141 -8.45 1.29 15.40
C LEU A 141 -7.49 1.45 14.22
N PHE A 142 -6.19 1.62 14.48
CA PHE A 142 -5.17 1.69 13.44
C PHE A 142 -5.02 0.36 12.70
N ALA A 143 -4.96 -0.76 13.45
CA ALA A 143 -4.90 -2.08 12.84
C ALA A 143 -6.14 -2.35 11.97
N LEU A 144 -7.32 -1.98 12.49
CA LEU A 144 -8.57 -2.13 11.77
C LEU A 144 -8.62 -1.20 10.53
N LEU A 145 -8.12 0.05 10.64
CA LEU A 145 -8.04 0.96 9.51
C LEU A 145 -7.13 0.42 8.40
N MET A 146 -6.02 -0.24 8.76
CA MET A 146 -5.12 -0.86 7.77
C MET A 146 -5.76 -2.05 7.05
N SER A 147 -6.77 -2.71 7.62
CA SER A 147 -7.50 -3.79 6.93
C SER A 147 -8.29 -3.28 5.72
N SER A 148 -8.62 -1.99 5.68
CA SER A 148 -9.30 -1.37 4.52
C SER A 148 -8.53 -1.54 3.21
N ASN A 149 -7.20 -1.71 3.27
CA ASN A 149 -6.36 -1.97 2.11
C ASN A 149 -6.79 -3.26 1.38
N TYR A 150 -7.03 -4.33 2.14
CA TYR A 150 -7.45 -5.61 1.58
C TYR A 150 -8.91 -5.62 1.17
N VAL A 151 -9.77 -4.98 1.98
CA VAL A 151 -11.20 -4.83 1.65
C VAL A 151 -11.37 -3.98 0.38
N GLY A 152 -10.65 -2.88 0.28
CA GLY A 152 -10.63 -2.05 -0.93
C GLY A 152 -10.12 -2.82 -2.15
N SER A 153 -9.01 -3.56 -2.02
CA SER A 153 -8.46 -4.39 -3.09
C SER A 153 -9.39 -5.55 -3.50
N PHE A 154 -10.19 -6.06 -2.56
CA PHE A 154 -11.21 -7.07 -2.86
C PHE A 154 -12.41 -6.49 -3.61
N ILE A 155 -12.92 -5.34 -3.15
CA ILE A 155 -14.13 -4.72 -3.73
C ILE A 155 -13.82 -4.07 -5.08
N ALA A 156 -12.62 -3.50 -5.25
CA ALA A 156 -12.28 -2.68 -6.41
C ALA A 156 -12.44 -3.40 -7.76
N PRO A 157 -11.90 -4.60 -7.99
CA PRO A 157 -12.09 -5.30 -9.25
C PRO A 157 -13.55 -5.64 -9.51
N LEU A 158 -14.31 -6.03 -8.47
CA LEU A 158 -15.74 -6.35 -8.57
C LEU A 158 -16.57 -5.14 -8.99
N ALA A 159 -16.21 -3.94 -8.53
CA ALA A 159 -16.90 -2.71 -8.89
C ALA A 159 -16.47 -2.16 -10.26
N ILE A 160 -15.19 -2.23 -10.59
CA ILE A 160 -14.60 -1.58 -11.76
C ILE A 160 -14.72 -2.41 -13.02
N ALA A 161 -14.56 -3.74 -12.97
CA ALA A 161 -14.63 -4.57 -14.18
C ALA A 161 -15.99 -4.45 -14.90
N PRO A 162 -17.15 -4.45 -14.22
CA PRO A 162 -18.43 -4.17 -14.87
C PRO A 162 -18.51 -2.77 -15.49
N LEU A 163 -17.99 -1.74 -14.79
CA LEU A 163 -17.98 -0.38 -15.35
C LEU A 163 -17.15 -0.31 -16.63
N ILE A 164 -15.98 -0.93 -16.67
CA ILE A 164 -15.15 -1.00 -17.88
C ILE A 164 -15.85 -1.78 -18.99
N LEU A 165 -16.50 -2.89 -18.65
CA LEU A 165 -17.20 -3.75 -19.61
C LEU A 165 -18.36 -3.02 -20.29
N TYR A 166 -19.19 -2.29 -19.52
CA TYR A 166 -20.41 -1.68 -20.05
C TYR A 166 -20.21 -0.24 -20.55
N LEU A 167 -19.30 0.52 -19.94
CA LEU A 167 -19.10 1.94 -20.24
C LEU A 167 -17.77 2.23 -20.93
N GLY A 168 -16.85 1.27 -20.97
CA GLY A 168 -15.46 1.47 -21.37
C GLY A 168 -14.60 2.09 -20.25
N TRP A 169 -13.28 1.92 -20.39
CA TRP A 169 -12.33 2.32 -19.34
C TRP A 169 -12.36 3.83 -19.03
N ARG A 170 -12.57 4.68 -20.04
CA ARG A 170 -12.62 6.15 -19.85
C ARG A 170 -13.77 6.57 -18.93
N HIS A 171 -14.97 6.11 -19.23
CA HIS A 171 -16.14 6.43 -18.41
C HIS A 171 -16.08 5.77 -17.02
N ALA A 172 -15.45 4.59 -16.90
CA ALA A 172 -15.21 3.97 -15.58
C ALA A 172 -14.38 4.88 -14.69
N PHE A 173 -13.30 5.51 -15.21
CA PHE A 173 -12.51 6.50 -14.48
C PHE A 173 -13.29 7.79 -14.18
N VAL A 174 -14.11 8.27 -15.11
CA VAL A 174 -14.97 9.43 -14.87
C VAL A 174 -15.94 9.15 -13.72
N VAL A 175 -16.62 8.00 -13.74
CA VAL A 175 -17.54 7.59 -12.66
C VAL A 175 -16.81 7.48 -11.33
N ALA A 176 -15.66 6.80 -11.29
CA ALA A 176 -14.86 6.66 -10.08
C ALA A 176 -14.42 8.03 -9.52
N GLY A 177 -13.97 8.94 -10.38
CA GLY A 177 -13.59 10.30 -9.99
C GLY A 177 -14.77 11.10 -9.45
N VAL A 178 -15.95 11.02 -10.06
CA VAL A 178 -17.18 11.67 -9.56
C VAL A 178 -17.57 11.11 -8.19
N VAL A 179 -17.53 9.79 -8.00
CA VAL A 179 -17.80 9.16 -6.69
C VAL A 179 -16.82 9.69 -5.63
N GLY A 180 -15.54 9.78 -5.97
CA GLY A 180 -14.53 10.35 -5.07
C GLY A 180 -14.78 11.82 -4.74
N LEU A 181 -15.19 12.66 -5.71
CA LEU A 181 -15.55 14.07 -5.47
C LEU A 181 -16.78 14.20 -4.54
N VAL A 182 -17.82 13.40 -4.76
CA VAL A 182 -18.98 13.34 -3.88
C VAL A 182 -18.57 12.94 -2.47
N PHE A 183 -17.70 11.93 -2.35
CA PHE A 183 -17.17 11.51 -1.06
C PHE A 183 -16.34 12.61 -0.39
N ALA A 184 -15.53 13.35 -1.13
CA ALA A 184 -14.76 14.47 -0.59
C ALA A 184 -15.67 15.55 0.02
N LEU A 185 -16.75 15.91 -0.70
CA LEU A 185 -17.74 16.86 -0.22
C LEU A 185 -18.46 16.33 1.02
N PHE A 186 -18.87 15.06 1.00
CA PHE A 186 -19.49 14.43 2.17
C PHE A 186 -18.54 14.45 3.38
N TYR A 187 -17.29 14.08 3.22
CA TYR A 187 -16.27 14.12 4.28
C TYR A 187 -16.09 15.55 4.83
N LEU A 188 -16.02 16.54 3.94
CA LEU A 188 -15.85 17.95 4.30
C LEU A 188 -16.95 18.44 5.25
N PHE A 189 -18.22 18.07 5.00
CA PHE A 189 -19.35 18.50 5.80
C PHE A 189 -19.62 17.59 7.02
N ALA A 190 -19.36 16.29 6.91
CA ALA A 190 -19.65 15.32 7.98
C ALA A 190 -18.62 15.39 9.14
N VAL A 191 -17.35 15.65 8.85
CA VAL A 191 -16.28 15.68 9.87
C VAL A 191 -16.10 17.11 10.38
N LYS A 192 -16.26 17.31 11.68
CA LYS A 192 -15.94 18.60 12.31
C LYS A 192 -14.42 18.80 12.36
N ASP A 193 -13.98 20.06 12.22
CA ASP A 193 -12.58 20.41 12.35
C ASP A 193 -12.18 20.35 13.83
N THR A 194 -11.53 19.29 14.24
CA THR A 194 -10.99 19.13 15.58
C THR A 194 -9.61 19.78 15.66
N HIS A 195 -9.50 21.06 15.31
CA HIS A 195 -8.34 21.83 15.69
C HIS A 195 -8.29 21.90 17.22
N GLN A 196 -7.73 20.88 17.87
CA GLN A 196 -7.24 21.07 19.22
C GLN A 196 -6.32 22.28 19.19
N LYS A 197 -6.72 23.33 19.92
CA LYS A 197 -5.85 24.45 20.24
C LYS A 197 -4.52 23.83 20.63
N ARG A 198 -3.49 24.13 19.86
CA ARG A 198 -2.12 23.76 20.18
C ARG A 198 -1.88 24.19 21.62
N ASP A 199 -1.80 23.24 22.53
CA ASP A 199 -1.19 23.49 23.81
C ASP A 199 0.23 23.95 23.51
N SER A 200 0.59 25.09 24.04
CA SER A 200 1.80 25.89 23.78
C SER A 200 3.12 25.16 24.08
N ALA A 201 3.11 23.84 24.31
CA ALA A 201 4.27 23.00 24.60
C ALA A 201 4.61 21.99 23.46
N GLY A 202 3.77 21.84 22.43
CA GLY A 202 3.99 20.88 21.35
C GLY A 202 4.60 21.53 20.11
N ARG A 203 5.89 21.83 20.10
CA ARG A 203 6.64 21.96 18.84
C ARG A 203 6.47 20.67 18.06
N PRO A 204 6.12 20.71 16.73
CA PRO A 204 6.16 19.50 15.92
C PRO A 204 7.53 18.87 16.16
N ALA A 205 7.55 17.55 16.41
CA ALA A 205 8.81 16.85 16.58
C ALA A 205 9.66 17.18 15.34
N ARG A 206 10.69 17.99 15.54
CA ARG A 206 11.67 18.23 14.48
C ARG A 206 12.15 16.84 14.11
N ILE A 207 12.09 16.51 12.82
CA ILE A 207 12.80 15.34 12.31
C ILE A 207 14.24 15.58 12.75
N ASP A 208 14.66 14.83 13.76
CA ASP A 208 16.02 14.95 14.24
C ASP A 208 16.93 14.39 13.14
N GLY A 209 17.60 15.29 12.45
CA GLY A 209 18.48 14.93 11.36
C GLY A 209 19.62 14.00 11.81
N ALA A 210 20.03 14.08 13.07
CA ALA A 210 21.02 13.20 13.66
C ALA A 210 20.46 11.79 13.84
N ALA A 211 19.26 11.67 14.39
CA ALA A 211 18.56 10.41 14.58
C ALA A 211 18.22 9.72 13.23
N THR A 212 17.77 10.48 12.24
CA THR A 212 17.54 9.94 10.88
C THR A 212 18.84 9.45 10.25
N ARG A 213 19.94 10.20 10.40
CA ARG A 213 21.27 9.78 9.90
C ARG A 213 21.77 8.52 10.60
N ALA A 214 21.49 8.37 11.91
CA ALA A 214 21.84 7.17 12.66
C ALA A 214 21.09 5.94 12.14
N LEU A 215 19.76 6.05 11.90
CA LEU A 215 18.97 4.96 11.29
C LEU A 215 19.48 4.56 9.91
N LEU A 216 19.85 5.53 9.06
CA LEU A 216 20.42 5.25 7.74
C LEU A 216 21.78 4.54 7.80
N LYS A 217 22.52 4.67 8.92
CA LYS A 217 23.78 3.94 9.14
C LYS A 217 23.59 2.56 9.77
N MET A 218 22.36 2.18 10.18
CA MET A 218 22.08 0.88 10.80
C MET A 218 21.89 -0.21 9.74
N PRO A 219 22.79 -1.20 9.62
CA PRO A 219 22.66 -2.29 8.64
C PRO A 219 21.39 -3.11 8.81
N LEU A 220 20.89 -3.23 10.06
CA LEU A 220 19.65 -3.94 10.38
C LEU A 220 18.45 -3.31 9.64
N MET A 221 18.34 -1.99 9.64
CA MET A 221 17.23 -1.29 8.98
C MET A 221 17.24 -1.51 7.47
N TRP A 222 18.41 -1.52 6.84
CA TRP A 222 18.55 -1.84 5.42
C TRP A 222 18.15 -3.29 5.11
N LYS A 223 18.53 -4.26 5.95
CA LYS A 223 18.13 -5.66 5.76
C LYS A 223 16.62 -5.84 5.83
N ILE A 224 15.96 -5.18 6.81
CA ILE A 224 14.50 -5.19 6.94
C ILE A 224 13.85 -4.52 5.70
N LEU A 225 14.36 -3.35 5.29
CA LEU A 225 13.89 -2.63 4.10
C LEU A 225 14.04 -3.50 2.85
N LEU A 226 15.20 -4.13 2.63
CA LEU A 226 15.48 -4.96 1.46
C LEU A 226 14.63 -6.24 1.45
N THR A 227 14.36 -6.83 2.61
CA THR A 227 13.42 -7.96 2.72
C THR A 227 12.02 -7.53 2.26
N TRP A 228 11.55 -6.35 2.73
CA TRP A 228 10.27 -5.81 2.30
C TRP A 228 10.26 -5.36 0.83
N PHE A 229 11.35 -4.81 0.33
CA PHE A 229 11.49 -4.48 -1.09
C PHE A 229 11.32 -5.71 -1.98
N GLY A 230 12.00 -6.83 -1.70
CA GLY A 230 11.88 -8.06 -2.49
C GLY A 230 10.44 -8.61 -2.49
N MET A 231 9.81 -8.73 -1.32
CA MET A 231 8.40 -9.16 -1.25
C MET A 231 7.42 -8.10 -1.81
N GLY A 232 7.81 -6.83 -1.73
CA GLY A 232 7.09 -5.71 -2.35
C GLY A 232 7.04 -5.83 -3.87
N ILE A 233 8.13 -6.28 -4.51
CA ILE A 233 8.18 -6.56 -5.96
C ILE A 233 7.12 -7.59 -6.32
N VAL A 234 7.02 -8.69 -5.58
CA VAL A 234 6.00 -9.72 -5.81
C VAL A 234 4.60 -9.14 -5.65
N ASN A 235 4.37 -8.42 -4.54
CA ASN A 235 3.06 -7.82 -4.28
C ASN A 235 2.64 -6.87 -5.41
N LYS A 236 3.48 -5.88 -5.70
CA LYS A 236 3.16 -4.83 -6.68
C LYS A 236 3.18 -5.33 -8.11
N GLY A 237 4.02 -6.32 -8.41
CA GLY A 237 4.06 -6.96 -9.71
C GLY A 237 2.77 -7.73 -10.01
N LEU A 238 2.34 -8.58 -9.09
CA LEU A 238 1.09 -9.34 -9.23
C LEU A 238 -0.13 -8.40 -9.22
N ASP A 239 -0.19 -7.41 -8.31
CA ASP A 239 -1.29 -6.43 -8.28
C ASP A 239 -1.45 -5.69 -9.62
N ALA A 240 -0.34 -5.34 -10.28
CA ALA A 240 -0.35 -4.57 -11.52
C ALA A 240 -0.63 -5.41 -12.76
N TRP A 241 -0.03 -6.61 -12.86
CA TRP A 241 0.02 -7.35 -14.09
C TRP A 241 -0.85 -8.60 -14.14
N MET A 242 -1.33 -9.10 -13.00
CA MET A 242 -2.20 -10.29 -12.99
C MET A 242 -3.48 -10.13 -13.82
N PRO A 243 -4.20 -9.00 -13.77
CA PRO A 243 -5.36 -8.81 -14.63
C PRO A 243 -5.01 -8.95 -16.13
N THR A 244 -3.89 -8.34 -16.57
CA THR A 244 -3.43 -8.42 -17.96
C THR A 244 -3.03 -9.86 -18.32
N TYR A 245 -2.28 -10.55 -17.45
CA TYR A 245 -1.93 -11.96 -17.66
C TYR A 245 -3.16 -12.85 -17.85
N LEU A 246 -4.19 -12.68 -17.01
CA LEU A 246 -5.43 -13.47 -17.12
C LEU A 246 -6.20 -13.16 -18.42
N LEU A 247 -6.18 -11.90 -18.86
CA LEU A 247 -6.83 -11.48 -20.11
C LEU A 247 -6.07 -11.96 -21.36
N THR A 248 -4.72 -11.87 -21.37
CA THR A 248 -3.92 -12.10 -22.59
C THR A 248 -3.41 -13.54 -22.71
N GLU A 249 -2.91 -14.13 -21.62
CA GLU A 249 -2.31 -15.48 -21.63
C GLU A 249 -3.34 -16.57 -21.32
N ARG A 250 -4.30 -16.27 -20.43
CA ARG A 250 -5.33 -17.22 -20.04
C ARG A 250 -6.65 -17.02 -20.81
N HIS A 251 -6.70 -16.01 -21.69
CA HIS A 251 -7.82 -15.71 -22.58
C HIS A 251 -9.18 -15.57 -21.84
N LEU A 252 -9.15 -15.09 -20.59
CA LEU A 252 -10.36 -14.83 -19.84
C LEU A 252 -11.00 -13.53 -20.28
N ASP A 253 -12.31 -13.46 -20.16
CA ASP A 253 -13.04 -12.21 -20.31
C ASP A 253 -12.86 -11.29 -19.08
N LEU A 254 -13.14 -10.00 -19.26
CA LEU A 254 -12.97 -9.01 -18.19
C LEU A 254 -13.88 -9.27 -16.98
N ARG A 255 -15.03 -9.92 -17.19
CA ARG A 255 -15.95 -10.27 -16.10
C ARG A 255 -15.34 -11.35 -15.21
N ALA A 256 -14.80 -12.41 -15.80
CA ALA A 256 -14.11 -13.47 -15.07
C ALA A 256 -12.88 -12.92 -14.31
N VAL A 257 -12.08 -12.06 -14.96
CA VAL A 257 -10.93 -11.41 -14.34
C VAL A 257 -11.36 -10.57 -13.13
N GLY A 258 -12.42 -9.76 -13.27
CA GLY A 258 -12.97 -8.96 -12.18
C GLY A 258 -13.47 -9.78 -10.98
N MET A 259 -13.95 -11.02 -11.20
CA MET A 259 -14.39 -11.93 -10.14
C MET A 259 -13.25 -12.73 -9.51
N LEU A 260 -12.20 -13.06 -10.25
CA LEU A 260 -11.11 -13.93 -9.77
C LEU A 260 -9.99 -13.16 -9.10
N THR A 261 -9.63 -11.98 -9.59
CA THR A 261 -8.53 -11.18 -9.04
C THR A 261 -8.73 -10.71 -7.58
N PRO A 262 -9.96 -10.58 -7.04
CA PRO A 262 -10.18 -10.31 -5.63
C PRO A 262 -9.80 -11.46 -4.68
N LEU A 263 -9.91 -12.72 -5.11
CA LEU A 263 -9.80 -13.89 -4.23
C LEU A 263 -8.48 -13.97 -3.44
N PRO A 264 -7.30 -13.70 -4.01
CA PRO A 264 -6.05 -13.69 -3.25
C PRO A 264 -6.02 -12.69 -2.08
N PHE A 265 -6.77 -11.59 -2.16
CA PHE A 265 -6.83 -10.60 -1.08
C PHE A 265 -7.59 -11.11 0.16
N VAL A 266 -8.50 -12.08 0.00
CA VAL A 266 -9.13 -12.76 1.13
C VAL A 266 -8.08 -13.53 1.94
N ALA A 267 -7.21 -14.29 1.26
CA ALA A 267 -6.12 -15.01 1.91
C ALA A 267 -5.15 -14.06 2.61
N ALA A 268 -4.81 -12.92 1.97
CA ALA A 268 -3.97 -11.87 2.56
C ALA A 268 -4.62 -11.25 3.81
N SER A 269 -5.93 -11.01 3.80
CA SER A 269 -6.67 -10.46 4.94
C SER A 269 -6.60 -11.39 6.14
N ILE A 270 -6.88 -12.69 5.93
CA ILE A 270 -6.82 -13.72 6.98
C ILE A 270 -5.41 -13.82 7.55
N SER A 271 -4.40 -13.91 6.68
CA SER A 271 -3.00 -14.00 7.09
C SER A 271 -2.53 -12.77 7.87
N THR A 272 -2.94 -11.57 7.47
CA THR A 272 -2.57 -10.34 8.18
C THR A 272 -3.19 -10.28 9.57
N ALA A 273 -4.45 -10.70 9.71
CA ALA A 273 -5.10 -10.78 11.01
C ALA A 273 -4.42 -11.79 11.95
N LEU A 274 -3.97 -12.92 11.41
CA LEU A 274 -3.25 -13.96 12.16
C LEU A 274 -1.78 -13.63 12.40
N GLY A 275 -1.17 -12.86 11.50
CA GLY A 275 0.28 -12.66 11.41
C GLY A 275 0.89 -12.06 12.67
N GLY A 276 0.28 -11.03 13.21
CA GLY A 276 0.74 -10.40 14.45
C GLY A 276 0.67 -11.34 15.66
N TRP A 277 -0.42 -12.11 15.76
CA TRP A 277 -0.62 -13.06 16.84
C TRP A 277 0.37 -14.25 16.76
N ILE A 278 0.53 -14.83 15.57
CA ILE A 278 1.48 -15.94 15.33
C ILE A 278 2.91 -15.49 15.61
N LEU A 279 3.28 -14.30 15.14
CA LEU A 279 4.60 -13.72 15.34
C LEU A 279 4.89 -13.55 16.83
N ALA A 280 3.98 -12.93 17.58
CA ALA A 280 4.15 -12.67 19.01
C ALA A 280 4.12 -13.95 19.86
N ARG A 281 3.32 -14.96 19.48
CA ARG A 281 3.11 -16.15 20.31
C ARG A 281 4.17 -17.23 20.12
N TRP A 282 4.64 -17.43 18.86
CA TRP A 282 5.48 -18.57 18.50
C TRP A 282 6.84 -18.20 17.92
N PHE A 283 7.00 -16.98 17.42
CA PHE A 283 8.22 -16.56 16.74
C PHE A 283 8.88 -15.33 17.36
N ASP A 284 8.54 -15.01 18.61
CA ASP A 284 9.22 -13.93 19.35
C ASP A 284 10.73 -14.24 19.47
N GLY A 285 11.58 -13.31 19.00
CA GLY A 285 13.04 -13.51 18.87
C GLY A 285 13.45 -14.42 17.69
N ARG A 286 12.52 -14.98 16.95
CA ARG A 286 12.76 -15.86 15.80
C ARG A 286 12.08 -15.35 14.51
N GLU A 287 11.74 -14.10 14.46
CA GLU A 287 10.98 -13.44 13.38
C GLU A 287 11.61 -13.67 12.00
N LYS A 288 12.96 -13.66 11.93
CA LYS A 288 13.70 -13.90 10.70
C LYS A 288 13.42 -15.27 10.08
N TRP A 289 13.23 -16.31 10.93
CA TRP A 289 12.98 -17.67 10.44
C TRP A 289 11.57 -17.80 9.86
N LEU A 290 10.59 -17.16 10.49
CA LEU A 290 9.23 -17.09 9.93
C LEU A 290 9.24 -16.37 8.60
N MET A 291 9.88 -15.18 8.53
CA MET A 291 9.96 -14.41 7.28
C MET A 291 10.68 -15.19 6.18
N ALA A 292 11.80 -15.83 6.49
CA ALA A 292 12.54 -16.66 5.54
C ALA A 292 11.70 -17.83 5.02
N ALA A 293 11.06 -18.59 5.93
CA ALA A 293 10.17 -19.68 5.54
C ALA A 293 9.04 -19.20 4.64
N CYS A 294 8.40 -18.07 5.00
CA CYS A 294 7.34 -17.48 4.19
C CYS A 294 7.83 -17.00 2.80
N CYS A 295 9.05 -16.45 2.71
CA CYS A 295 9.66 -16.11 1.42
C CYS A 295 9.91 -17.36 0.57
N ALA A 296 10.48 -18.43 1.15
CA ALA A 296 10.74 -19.67 0.45
C ALA A 296 9.46 -20.32 -0.07
N ILE A 297 8.42 -20.40 0.78
CA ILE A 297 7.10 -20.93 0.42
C ILE A 297 6.49 -20.06 -0.71
N SER A 298 6.57 -18.73 -0.60
CA SER A 298 6.08 -17.83 -1.65
C SER A 298 6.81 -18.06 -2.98
N GLY A 299 8.13 -18.26 -2.96
CA GLY A 299 8.91 -18.57 -4.16
C GLY A 299 8.53 -19.92 -4.79
N PHE A 300 8.31 -20.94 -3.97
CA PHE A 300 7.83 -22.24 -4.44
C PHE A 300 6.45 -22.13 -5.10
N PHE A 301 5.48 -21.47 -4.45
CA PHE A 301 4.15 -21.32 -5.04
C PHE A 301 4.08 -20.32 -6.20
N LEU A 302 5.03 -19.41 -6.36
CA LEU A 302 5.21 -18.65 -7.58
C LEU A 302 5.65 -19.54 -8.76
N TYR A 303 6.52 -20.53 -8.48
CA TYR A 303 6.90 -21.52 -9.49
C TYR A 303 5.72 -22.43 -9.87
N GLU A 304 4.97 -22.95 -8.88
CA GLU A 304 3.74 -23.71 -9.12
C GLU A 304 2.68 -22.88 -9.90
N MET A 305 2.58 -21.58 -9.62
CA MET A 305 1.71 -20.68 -10.35
C MET A 305 2.14 -20.49 -11.80
N TYR A 306 3.45 -20.43 -12.07
CA TYR A 306 3.99 -20.38 -13.43
C TYR A 306 3.68 -21.65 -14.22
N THR A 307 3.84 -22.82 -13.61
CA THR A 307 3.61 -24.12 -14.25
C THR A 307 2.15 -24.55 -14.28
N ALA A 308 1.25 -23.80 -13.62
CA ALA A 308 -0.16 -24.15 -13.52
C ALA A 308 -0.86 -24.13 -14.90
N GLU A 309 -1.44 -25.24 -15.29
CA GLU A 309 -2.19 -25.36 -16.54
C GLU A 309 -3.58 -24.74 -16.45
N THR A 310 -4.19 -24.75 -15.26
CA THR A 310 -5.56 -24.28 -15.04
C THR A 310 -5.60 -22.90 -14.38
N VAL A 311 -6.61 -22.09 -14.72
CA VAL A 311 -6.88 -20.81 -14.09
C VAL A 311 -7.11 -20.94 -12.60
N ALA A 312 -7.81 -22.00 -12.17
CA ALA A 312 -8.05 -22.29 -10.76
C ALA A 312 -6.73 -22.52 -10.01
N GLY A 313 -5.76 -23.23 -10.61
CA GLY A 313 -4.41 -23.40 -10.08
C GLY A 313 -3.70 -22.06 -9.92
N VAL A 314 -3.68 -21.23 -10.95
CA VAL A 314 -3.06 -19.89 -10.91
C VAL A 314 -3.60 -19.06 -9.74
N ILE A 315 -4.92 -18.96 -9.61
CA ILE A 315 -5.56 -18.16 -8.54
C ILE A 315 -5.32 -18.76 -7.16
N THR A 316 -5.37 -20.10 -7.04
CA THR A 316 -5.09 -20.78 -5.77
C THR A 316 -3.65 -20.55 -5.32
N TYR A 317 -2.68 -20.74 -6.20
CA TYR A 317 -1.28 -20.52 -5.87
C TYR A 317 -0.99 -19.05 -5.59
N GLN A 318 -1.61 -18.12 -6.33
CA GLN A 318 -1.54 -16.69 -6.01
C GLN A 318 -2.10 -16.41 -4.60
N ALA A 319 -3.22 -17.00 -4.24
CA ALA A 319 -3.81 -16.84 -2.89
C ALA A 319 -2.85 -17.35 -1.79
N ILE A 320 -2.17 -18.46 -2.03
CA ILE A 320 -1.15 -18.99 -1.12
C ILE A 320 0.05 -18.05 -1.02
N VAL A 321 0.54 -17.52 -2.14
CA VAL A 321 1.61 -16.51 -2.14
C VAL A 321 1.20 -15.28 -1.33
N TYR A 322 -0.03 -14.79 -1.49
CA TYR A 322 -0.55 -13.63 -0.76
C TYR A 322 -0.71 -13.93 0.73
N PHE A 323 -1.08 -15.15 1.09
CA PHE A 323 -1.14 -15.59 2.48
C PHE A 323 0.23 -15.52 3.15
N PHE A 324 1.25 -16.14 2.59
CA PHE A 324 2.59 -16.17 3.19
C PHE A 324 3.31 -14.83 3.11
N LYS A 325 3.16 -14.08 2.02
CA LYS A 325 3.68 -12.71 1.90
C LYS A 325 3.20 -11.80 3.04
N SER A 326 1.96 -11.95 3.49
CA SER A 326 1.40 -11.10 4.54
C SER A 326 2.02 -11.35 5.91
N PHE A 327 2.57 -12.53 6.18
CA PHE A 327 3.39 -12.77 7.37
C PHE A 327 4.73 -12.02 7.29
N VAL A 328 5.35 -11.95 6.11
CA VAL A 328 6.57 -11.15 5.94
C VAL A 328 6.27 -9.68 6.19
N PHE A 329 5.14 -9.17 5.66
CA PHE A 329 4.66 -7.81 5.96
C PHE A 329 4.54 -7.56 7.47
N ALA A 330 3.85 -8.44 8.21
CA ALA A 330 3.72 -8.33 9.66
C ALA A 330 5.09 -8.31 10.36
N GLY A 331 6.02 -9.18 9.95
CA GLY A 331 7.36 -9.28 10.52
C GLY A 331 8.20 -8.01 10.31
N VAL A 332 8.28 -7.51 9.07
CA VAL A 332 9.12 -6.34 8.76
C VAL A 332 8.62 -5.06 9.42
N PHE A 333 7.32 -4.93 9.69
CA PHE A 333 6.75 -3.78 10.39
C PHE A 333 6.76 -3.93 11.92
N ALA A 334 6.80 -5.15 12.45
CA ALA A 334 6.94 -5.40 13.89
C ALA A 334 8.38 -5.16 14.39
N LEU A 335 9.39 -5.48 13.57
CA LEU A 335 10.79 -5.36 13.97
C LEU A 335 11.20 -3.94 14.40
N PRO A 336 10.93 -2.86 13.64
CA PRO A 336 11.26 -1.50 14.09
C PRO A 336 10.64 -1.14 15.43
N ALA A 337 9.39 -1.56 15.67
CA ALA A 337 8.72 -1.29 16.95
C ALA A 337 9.35 -2.06 18.14
N LYS A 338 10.03 -3.17 17.85
CA LYS A 338 10.69 -4.01 18.87
C LYS A 338 12.10 -3.52 19.23
N PHE A 339 12.85 -2.99 18.24
CA PHE A 339 14.27 -2.67 18.41
C PHE A 339 14.57 -1.18 18.49
N LEU A 340 13.68 -0.31 18.04
CA LEU A 340 13.95 1.12 18.03
C LEU A 340 13.36 1.81 19.27
N PRO A 341 14.07 2.81 19.83
CA PRO A 341 13.50 3.71 20.81
C PRO A 341 12.22 4.35 20.31
N GLN A 342 11.27 4.61 21.22
CA GLN A 342 9.94 5.12 20.87
C GLN A 342 9.98 6.37 19.96
N LYS A 343 10.98 7.22 20.10
CA LYS A 343 11.21 8.42 19.28
C LYS A 343 11.54 8.09 17.82
N LEU A 344 12.11 6.92 17.52
CA LEU A 344 12.60 6.51 16.20
C LEU A 344 11.71 5.50 15.48
N ILE A 345 10.72 4.91 16.17
CA ILE A 345 9.82 3.90 15.57
C ILE A 345 9.14 4.43 14.30
N GLY A 346 8.65 5.67 14.34
CA GLY A 346 7.99 6.29 13.18
C GLY A 346 8.93 6.43 11.97
N THR A 347 10.14 6.93 12.19
CA THR A 347 11.15 7.10 11.13
C THR A 347 11.62 5.74 10.59
N GLY A 348 11.85 4.75 11.48
CA GLY A 348 12.24 3.40 11.10
C GLY A 348 11.15 2.69 10.29
N THR A 349 9.90 2.76 10.73
CA THR A 349 8.75 2.21 9.99
C THR A 349 8.59 2.91 8.63
N GLY A 350 8.79 4.23 8.58
CA GLY A 350 8.80 4.99 7.33
C GLY A 350 9.88 4.53 6.36
N MET A 351 11.09 4.24 6.86
CA MET A 351 12.19 3.69 6.06
C MET A 351 11.83 2.30 5.47
N VAL A 352 11.23 1.42 6.27
CA VAL A 352 10.76 0.11 5.78
C VAL A 352 9.67 0.28 4.71
N ASN A 353 8.70 1.18 4.95
CA ASN A 353 7.64 1.46 4.00
C ASN A 353 8.18 2.02 2.67
N PHE A 354 9.22 2.85 2.71
CA PHE A 354 9.90 3.35 1.53
C PHE A 354 10.40 2.21 0.63
N GLY A 355 10.94 1.12 1.20
CA GLY A 355 11.31 -0.09 0.42
C GLY A 355 10.16 -0.66 -0.39
N GLY A 356 8.96 -0.72 0.19
CA GLY A 356 7.74 -1.14 -0.51
C GLY A 356 7.30 -0.18 -1.62
N GLN A 357 7.51 1.13 -1.45
CA GLN A 357 7.18 2.11 -2.50
C GLN A 357 8.18 2.05 -3.67
N VAL A 358 9.46 1.85 -3.37
CA VAL A 358 10.48 1.60 -4.41
C VAL A 358 10.14 0.32 -5.19
N ALA A 359 9.69 -0.74 -4.51
CA ALA A 359 9.20 -1.94 -5.18
C ALA A 359 7.98 -1.63 -6.08
N GLY A 360 7.07 -0.76 -5.64
CA GLY A 360 5.93 -0.30 -6.43
C GLY A 360 6.34 0.46 -7.70
N PHE A 361 7.46 1.18 -7.65
CA PHE A 361 8.02 1.81 -8.85
C PHE A 361 8.74 0.79 -9.75
N VAL A 362 9.58 -0.06 -9.17
CA VAL A 362 10.44 -1.00 -9.93
C VAL A 362 9.63 -2.12 -10.58
N ALA A 363 8.73 -2.77 -9.84
CA ALA A 363 8.08 -3.99 -10.30
C ALA A 363 7.24 -3.80 -11.56
N PRO A 364 6.29 -2.84 -11.66
CA PRO A 364 5.50 -2.69 -12.88
C PRO A 364 6.35 -2.30 -14.10
N ALA A 365 7.36 -1.44 -13.91
CA ALA A 365 8.24 -1.01 -15.00
C ALA A 365 9.10 -2.17 -15.53
N VAL A 366 9.75 -2.92 -14.64
CA VAL A 366 10.59 -4.07 -15.03
C VAL A 366 9.75 -5.17 -15.68
N ILE A 367 8.58 -5.49 -15.11
CA ILE A 367 7.69 -6.49 -15.70
C ILE A 367 7.21 -6.05 -17.09
N GLY A 368 6.81 -4.79 -17.24
CA GLY A 368 6.41 -4.25 -18.55
C GLY A 368 7.54 -4.32 -19.58
N LEU A 369 8.78 -4.05 -19.17
CA LEU A 369 9.96 -4.17 -20.03
C LEU A 369 10.24 -5.64 -20.38
N LEU A 370 10.18 -6.56 -19.41
CA LEU A 370 10.38 -7.99 -19.64
C LEU A 370 9.37 -8.52 -20.66
N ILE A 371 8.09 -8.20 -20.52
CA ILE A 371 7.05 -8.60 -21.47
C ILE A 371 7.34 -8.00 -22.87
N ALA A 372 7.76 -6.74 -22.94
CA ALA A 372 8.06 -6.08 -24.22
C ALA A 372 9.24 -6.71 -24.94
N VAL A 373 10.27 -7.18 -24.22
CA VAL A 373 11.49 -7.77 -24.80
C VAL A 373 11.31 -9.25 -25.11
N THR A 374 10.66 -10.02 -24.23
CA THR A 374 10.56 -11.47 -24.35
C THR A 374 9.29 -11.95 -25.07
N GLY A 375 8.26 -11.09 -25.09
CA GLY A 375 6.95 -11.42 -25.67
C GLY A 375 6.13 -12.42 -24.86
N ASN A 376 6.59 -12.82 -23.65
CA ASN A 376 5.93 -13.79 -22.80
C ASN A 376 6.08 -13.46 -21.30
N TYR A 377 5.45 -14.25 -20.43
CA TYR A 377 5.49 -14.07 -18.98
C TYR A 377 6.54 -14.94 -18.27
N ASP A 378 7.34 -15.75 -18.97
CA ASP A 378 8.33 -16.64 -18.35
C ASP A 378 9.38 -15.84 -17.58
N ALA A 379 9.93 -14.78 -18.21
CA ALA A 379 10.87 -13.87 -17.57
C ALA A 379 10.25 -13.08 -16.39
N VAL A 380 8.94 -12.81 -16.45
CA VAL A 380 8.20 -12.15 -15.37
C VAL A 380 8.15 -13.04 -14.13
N PHE A 381 7.72 -14.30 -14.28
CA PHE A 381 7.73 -15.24 -13.15
C PHE A 381 9.14 -15.48 -12.63
N GLY A 382 10.15 -15.60 -13.52
CA GLY A 382 11.56 -15.67 -13.13
C GLY A 382 11.98 -14.48 -12.27
N PHE A 383 11.63 -13.26 -12.68
CA PHE A 383 11.92 -12.04 -11.92
C PHE A 383 11.26 -12.04 -10.53
N LEU A 384 9.98 -12.46 -10.43
CA LEU A 384 9.27 -12.54 -9.16
C LEU A 384 9.88 -13.60 -8.23
N ILE A 385 10.29 -14.76 -8.77
CA ILE A 385 10.96 -15.82 -8.00
C ILE A 385 12.34 -15.33 -7.50
N VAL A 386 13.11 -14.64 -8.35
CA VAL A 386 14.38 -14.04 -7.93
C VAL A 386 14.18 -12.99 -6.84
N ALA A 387 13.10 -12.20 -6.90
CA ALA A 387 12.76 -11.23 -5.87
C ALA A 387 12.42 -11.91 -4.52
N THR A 388 11.73 -13.07 -4.54
CA THR A 388 11.49 -13.84 -3.31
C THR A 388 12.75 -14.48 -2.76
N ALA A 389 13.66 -14.98 -3.63
CA ALA A 389 14.96 -15.51 -3.22
C ALA A 389 15.83 -14.41 -2.61
N PHE A 390 15.81 -13.21 -3.17
CA PHE A 390 16.47 -12.03 -2.60
C PHE A 390 15.89 -11.69 -1.21
N ALA A 391 14.55 -11.66 -1.06
CA ALA A 391 13.91 -11.43 0.22
C ALA A 391 14.23 -12.53 1.24
N PHE A 392 14.34 -13.80 0.81
CA PHE A 392 14.76 -14.92 1.63
C PHE A 392 16.16 -14.72 2.19
N VAL A 393 17.14 -14.44 1.33
CA VAL A 393 18.55 -14.23 1.74
C VAL A 393 18.66 -13.01 2.66
N THR A 394 18.00 -11.91 2.33
CA THR A 394 18.04 -10.70 3.17
C THR A 394 17.38 -10.94 4.52
N SER A 395 16.27 -11.68 4.61
CA SER A 395 15.63 -12.01 5.88
C SER A 395 16.51 -12.90 6.78
N LEU A 396 17.20 -13.89 6.21
CA LEU A 396 18.17 -14.72 6.95
C LEU A 396 19.36 -13.92 7.47
N SER A 397 19.76 -12.88 6.75
CA SER A 397 20.85 -11.99 7.14
C SER A 397 20.53 -11.09 8.33
N ILE A 398 19.27 -10.99 8.75
CA ILE A 398 18.83 -10.26 9.92
C ILE A 398 19.39 -10.94 11.17
N ARG A 399 20.27 -10.25 11.88
CA ARG A 399 20.83 -10.70 13.16
C ARG A 399 20.37 -9.75 14.25
N LEU A 400 19.71 -10.30 15.24
CA LEU A 400 19.26 -9.61 16.44
C LEU A 400 20.37 -9.82 17.48
N SER A 401 21.45 -9.02 17.42
CA SER A 401 22.57 -9.15 18.36
C SER A 401 22.50 -8.05 19.43
N PRO A 402 23.00 -8.32 20.66
CA PRO A 402 23.15 -7.32 21.72
C PRO A 402 23.98 -6.08 21.34
N GLU A 403 24.85 -6.21 20.32
CA GLU A 403 25.61 -5.07 19.76
C GLU A 403 24.73 -4.08 18.96
N ALA A 404 23.54 -4.48 18.52
CA ALA A 404 22.54 -3.55 18.01
C ALA A 404 22.01 -2.65 19.14
N ASP A 405 21.85 -3.21 20.36
CA ASP A 405 21.41 -2.47 21.54
C ASP A 405 22.46 -1.43 21.99
N SER A 406 23.76 -1.72 21.93
CA SER A 406 24.80 -0.76 22.31
C SER A 406 24.92 0.44 21.35
N ARG A 407 24.63 0.24 20.06
CA ARG A 407 24.57 1.34 19.09
C ARG A 407 23.26 2.15 19.21
N ILE A 408 22.20 1.54 19.72
CA ILE A 408 20.94 2.21 20.03
C ILE A 408 21.11 3.09 21.27
N GLY A 409 21.80 2.61 22.31
CA GLY A 409 22.15 3.40 23.48
C GLY A 409 22.97 4.66 23.15
N ALA A 410 23.92 4.55 22.20
CA ALA A 410 24.68 5.70 21.73
C ALA A 410 23.85 6.74 20.94
N VAL A 411 22.66 6.37 20.46
CA VAL A 411 21.71 7.28 19.78
C VAL A 411 20.75 7.92 20.81
N GLU A 412 20.57 7.33 21.99
CA GLU A 412 19.81 7.93 23.10
C GLU A 412 20.59 9.04 23.80
N GLU A 413 21.92 8.97 23.79
CA GLU A 413 22.82 9.94 24.42
C GLU A 413 23.23 11.12 23.51
N ALA A 414 22.94 11.05 22.20
CA ALA A 414 23.23 12.09 21.21
C ALA A 414 21.97 12.91 20.87
#